data_233253f3478d7adbb5f60c6fbc9f55f6
#
_entry.id   233253f3478d7adbb5f60c6fbc9f55f6
#
_cell.length_a   1.000
_cell.length_b   1.000
_cell.length_c   1.000
_cell.angle_alpha   90.00
_cell.angle_beta   90.00
_cell.angle_gamma   90.00
#
_symmetry.space_group_name_H-M   'P 1'
#
loop_
_entity.id
_entity.type
_entity.pdbx_description
1 polymer ?
#
loop_
_entity_poly.entity_id
_entity_poly.type
_entity_poly.pdbx_seq_one_letter_code
_entity_poly.pdbx_strand_id
1 'polypeptide(L)'
;MKATVYVRLKQEVLDPQGDAVKRALDALGFAGVKGVRVGKLIEIELDPAAGSPAELEQKLGKMADEMLANTVIEDYKIKVGG
;
A
#
# COMPACT_ATOMS: atom_id res chain seq x y z
N MET A 1 1.54 -9.06 17.66
CA MET A 1 2.44 -8.30 16.79
C MET A 1 1.69 -7.85 15.56
N LYS A 2 1.92 -6.64 15.13
CA LYS A 2 1.20 -6.05 14.00
C LYS A 2 2.13 -5.84 12.82
N ALA A 3 1.65 -6.12 11.63
CA ALA A 3 2.36 -5.82 10.40
C ALA A 3 1.49 -4.94 9.51
N THR A 4 2.13 -4.10 8.73
CA THR A 4 1.44 -3.21 7.80
C THR A 4 2.01 -3.40 6.41
N VAL A 5 1.12 -3.57 5.43
CA VAL A 5 1.50 -3.66 4.02
C VAL A 5 0.92 -2.45 3.31
N TYR A 6 1.79 -1.67 2.71
CA TYR A 6 1.41 -0.52 1.90
C TYR A 6 1.42 -0.94 0.45
N VAL A 7 0.29 -0.84 -0.23
CA VAL A 7 0.14 -1.22 -1.64
C VAL A 7 -0.23 0.02 -2.44
N ARG A 8 0.47 0.25 -3.54
CA ARG A 8 0.17 1.38 -4.42
C ARG A 8 0.42 0.99 -5.88
N LEU A 9 -0.25 1.68 -6.78
CA LEU A 9 -0.03 1.48 -8.21
C LEU A 9 1.37 1.92 -8.60
N LYS A 10 1.98 1.19 -9.53
CA LYS A 10 3.26 1.59 -10.12
C LYS A 10 3.11 2.94 -10.81
N GLN A 11 4.22 3.68 -10.89
CA GLN A 11 4.22 5.04 -11.42
C GLN A 11 3.64 5.15 -12.83
N GLU A 12 3.91 4.16 -13.68
CA GLU A 12 3.47 4.16 -15.06
C GLU A 12 2.00 3.76 -15.24
N VAL A 13 1.35 3.30 -14.17
CA VAL A 13 -0.07 2.90 -14.22
C VAL A 13 -0.94 4.10 -13.90
N LEU A 14 -1.97 4.32 -14.72
CA LEU A 14 -2.95 5.38 -14.49
C LEU A 14 -3.75 5.10 -13.22
N ASP A 15 -4.03 6.16 -12.47
CA ASP A 15 -4.78 6.09 -11.21
C ASP A 15 -6.04 6.95 -11.31
N PRO A 16 -7.16 6.37 -11.79
CA PRO A 16 -8.42 7.13 -11.91
C PRO A 16 -8.93 7.66 -10.56
N GLN A 17 -8.68 6.93 -9.46
CA GLN A 17 -9.08 7.39 -8.13
C GLN A 17 -8.29 8.62 -7.70
N GLY A 18 -6.98 8.60 -7.92
CA GLY A 18 -6.11 9.74 -7.63
C GLY A 18 -6.49 10.95 -8.44
N ASP A 19 -6.79 10.77 -9.73
CA ASP A 19 -7.23 11.85 -10.60
C ASP A 19 -8.55 12.44 -10.14
N ALA A 20 -9.49 11.61 -9.69
CA ALA A 20 -10.77 12.08 -9.16
C ALA A 20 -10.58 12.89 -7.87
N VAL A 21 -9.70 12.46 -6.99
CA VAL A 21 -9.38 13.20 -5.77
C VAL A 21 -8.74 14.54 -6.11
N LYS A 22 -7.82 14.55 -7.07
CA LYS A 22 -7.20 15.80 -7.51
C LYS A 22 -8.22 16.80 -8.03
N ARG A 23 -9.14 16.36 -8.89
CA ARG A 23 -10.20 17.23 -9.41
C ARG A 23 -11.08 17.79 -8.30
N ALA A 24 -11.40 16.95 -7.31
CA ALA A 24 -12.20 17.39 -6.16
C ALA A 24 -11.47 18.45 -5.35
N LEU A 25 -10.17 18.29 -5.13
CA LEU A 25 -9.35 19.25 -4.40
C LEU A 25 -9.26 20.58 -5.18
N ASP A 26 -9.09 20.51 -6.48
CA ASP A 26 -9.06 21.71 -7.34
C ASP A 26 -10.40 22.45 -7.25
N ALA A 27 -11.51 21.72 -7.29
CA ALA A 27 -12.86 22.30 -7.18
C ALA A 27 -13.10 22.97 -5.82
N LEU A 28 -12.45 22.48 -4.77
CA LEU A 28 -12.53 23.07 -3.43
C LEU A 28 -11.60 24.26 -3.23
N GLY A 29 -10.80 24.60 -4.22
CA GLY A 29 -9.92 25.73 -4.17
C GLY A 29 -8.52 25.47 -3.63
N PHE A 30 -8.14 24.20 -3.47
CA PHE A 30 -6.79 23.85 -3.03
C PHE A 30 -5.84 23.90 -4.21
N ALA A 31 -5.24 25.04 -4.42
CA ALA A 31 -4.27 25.24 -5.49
C ALA A 31 -2.93 24.58 -5.16
N GLY A 32 -2.17 24.21 -6.19
CA GLY A 32 -0.83 23.70 -6.02
C GLY A 32 -0.71 22.18 -5.91
N VAL A 33 -1.83 21.45 -5.97
CA VAL A 33 -1.80 19.99 -6.00
C VAL A 33 -1.46 19.54 -7.41
N LYS A 34 -0.27 18.98 -7.59
CA LYS A 34 0.22 18.54 -8.91
C LYS A 34 -0.23 17.14 -9.28
N GLY A 35 -0.48 16.30 -8.30
CA GLY A 35 -0.92 14.94 -8.53
C GLY A 35 -1.37 14.29 -7.24
N VAL A 36 -2.20 13.27 -7.36
CA VAL A 36 -2.68 12.47 -6.24
C VAL A 36 -2.63 11.02 -6.63
N ARG A 37 -2.12 10.19 -5.74
CA ARG A 37 -2.09 8.73 -5.90
C ARG A 37 -2.81 8.10 -4.73
N VAL A 38 -3.71 7.19 -5.01
CA VAL A 38 -4.46 6.48 -3.98
C VAL A 38 -3.90 5.07 -3.84
N GLY A 39 -3.62 4.66 -2.62
CA GLY A 39 -3.13 3.32 -2.33
C GLY A 39 -3.94 2.64 -1.26
N LYS A 40 -3.55 1.44 -0.91
CA LYS A 40 -4.16 0.65 0.16
C LYS A 40 -3.18 0.48 1.31
N LEU A 41 -3.73 0.43 2.52
CA LEU A 41 -2.97 0.08 3.72
C LEU A 41 -3.65 -1.16 4.30
N ILE A 42 -2.89 -2.25 4.43
CA ILE A 42 -3.40 -3.51 4.95
C ILE A 42 -2.72 -3.77 6.30
N GLU A 43 -3.51 -3.90 7.35
CA GLU A 43 -3.02 -4.21 8.69
C GLU A 43 -3.28 -5.68 8.99
N ILE A 44 -2.24 -6.37 9.45
CA ILE A 44 -2.30 -7.80 9.74
C ILE A 44 -1.87 -8.03 11.19
N GLU A 45 -2.73 -8.65 11.98
CA GLU A 45 -2.38 -9.12 13.32
C GLU A 45 -1.68 -10.47 13.19
N LEU A 46 -0.52 -10.59 13.83
CA LEU A 46 0.28 -11.80 13.82
C LEU A 46 0.45 -12.34 15.23
N ASP A 47 0.35 -13.66 15.37
CA ASP A 47 0.69 -14.33 16.62
C ASP A 47 2.19 -14.17 16.85
N PRO A 48 2.64 -13.71 18.05
CA PRO A 48 4.07 -13.61 18.36
C PRO A 48 4.82 -14.93 18.18
N ALA A 49 4.13 -16.07 18.31
CA ALA A 49 4.72 -17.38 18.13
C ALA A 49 4.89 -17.77 16.66
N ALA A 50 4.42 -16.95 15.70
CA ALA A 50 4.48 -17.28 14.27
C ALA A 50 5.89 -17.24 13.70
N GLY A 51 6.83 -16.56 14.37
CA GLY A 51 8.23 -16.50 13.96
C GLY A 51 8.92 -15.22 14.41
N SER A 52 10.20 -15.12 14.08
CA SER A 52 10.97 -13.91 14.32
C SER A 52 10.55 -12.79 13.36
N PRO A 53 10.88 -11.52 13.64
CA PRO A 53 10.57 -10.42 12.72
C PRO A 53 11.08 -10.65 11.29
N ALA A 54 12.28 -11.21 11.14
CA ALA A 54 12.83 -11.52 9.82
C ALA A 54 12.02 -12.59 9.08
N GLU A 55 11.63 -13.64 9.78
CA GLU A 55 10.80 -14.71 9.21
C GLU A 55 9.41 -14.20 8.83
N LEU A 56 8.81 -13.36 9.68
CA LEU A 56 7.50 -12.77 9.42
C LEU A 56 7.55 -11.84 8.21
N GLU A 57 8.62 -11.07 8.07
CA GLU A 57 8.80 -10.21 6.91
C GLU A 57 8.84 -11.02 5.60
N GLN A 58 9.54 -12.15 5.59
CA GLN A 58 9.58 -13.03 4.43
C GLN A 58 8.21 -13.62 4.12
N LYS A 59 7.48 -14.06 5.15
CA LYS A 59 6.12 -14.60 4.97
C LYS A 59 5.17 -13.55 4.44
N LEU A 60 5.27 -12.32 4.93
CA LEU A 60 4.43 -11.21 4.47
C LEU A 60 4.73 -10.84 3.03
N GLY A 61 6.00 -10.87 2.64
CA GLY A 61 6.38 -10.65 1.24
C GLY A 61 5.73 -11.68 0.32
N LYS A 62 5.72 -12.93 0.73
CA LYS A 62 5.08 -13.99 -0.01
C LYS A 62 3.56 -13.80 -0.08
N MET A 63 2.93 -13.41 1.04
CA MET A 63 1.50 -13.09 1.06
C MET A 63 1.18 -11.95 0.11
N ALA A 64 1.99 -10.90 0.11
CA ALA A 64 1.80 -9.76 -0.77
C ALA A 64 1.90 -10.16 -2.24
N ASP A 65 2.92 -10.93 -2.59
CA ASP A 65 3.11 -11.40 -3.97
C ASP A 65 1.98 -12.30 -4.45
N GLU A 66 1.46 -13.16 -3.58
CA GLU A 66 0.47 -14.16 -3.96
C GLU A 66 -0.96 -13.63 -3.92
N MET A 67 -1.28 -12.69 -3.02
CA MET A 67 -2.66 -12.31 -2.79
C MET A 67 -2.89 -10.82 -2.53
N LEU A 68 -2.05 -10.18 -1.71
CA LEU A 68 -2.37 -8.84 -1.21
C LEU A 68 -2.16 -7.74 -2.25
N ALA A 69 -1.25 -7.94 -3.17
CA ALA A 69 -0.95 -6.98 -4.23
C ALA A 69 -0.98 -7.67 -5.59
N ASN A 70 -1.42 -6.94 -6.59
CA ASN A 70 -1.29 -7.37 -7.98
C ASN A 70 0.05 -6.84 -8.51
N THR A 71 1.09 -7.65 -8.45
CA THR A 71 2.45 -7.24 -8.75
C THR A 71 2.69 -6.85 -10.21
N VAL A 72 1.72 -7.10 -11.10
CA VAL A 72 1.78 -6.61 -12.47
C VAL A 72 1.60 -5.08 -12.51
N ILE A 73 0.71 -4.55 -11.68
CA ILE A 73 0.35 -3.12 -11.69
C ILE A 73 0.63 -2.41 -10.37
N GLU A 74 0.99 -3.14 -9.30
CA GLU A 74 1.16 -2.58 -7.96
C GLU A 74 2.54 -2.89 -7.39
N ASP A 75 3.06 -1.95 -6.62
CA ASP A 75 4.21 -2.16 -5.75
C ASP A 75 3.73 -2.22 -4.30
N TYR A 76 4.50 -2.86 -3.44
CA TYR A 76 4.17 -2.92 -2.03
C TYR A 76 5.39 -2.68 -1.14
N LYS A 77 5.13 -2.28 0.08
CA LYS A 77 6.13 -2.12 1.13
C LYS A 77 5.61 -2.73 2.41
N ILE A 78 6.45 -3.45 3.12
CA ILE A 78 6.09 -4.15 4.36
C ILE A 78 6.77 -3.50 5.54
N LYS A 79 6.01 -3.31 6.62
CA LYS A 79 6.56 -2.86 7.91
C LYS A 79 6.10 -3.84 8.98
N VAL A 80 7.05 -4.47 9.69
CA VAL A 80 6.77 -5.38 10.80
C VAL A 80 7.04 -4.64 12.10
N GLY A 81 6.10 -4.81 13.03
CA GLY A 81 6.20 -4.18 14.32
C GLY A 81 5.43 -2.87 14.38
N GLY A 82 5.32 -2.39 15.54
CA GLY A 82 4.49 -1.32 15.87
C GLY A 82 4.79 0.05 15.46
#